data_ffc1131b4e67c19757a7afa7d1660f49
#
_entry.id   ffc1131b4e67c19757a7afa7d1660f49
#
_cell.length_a   1.000
_cell.length_b   1.000
_cell.length_c   1.000
_cell.angle_alpha   90.00
_cell.angle_beta   90.00
_cell.angle_gamma   90.00
#
_symmetry.space_group_name_H-M   'P 1'
#
loop_
_entity.id
_entity.type
_entity.pdbx_description
1 polymer ?
#
loop_
_entity_poly.entity_id
_entity_poly.type
_entity_poly.pdbx_seq_one_letter_code
_entity_poly.pdbx_strand_id
1 'polypeptide(L)'
;YNGWDESFGTNNIGLVDKSLLTPIDTISSLIADSLLSLDLSAFIDSSGEHSFALGIINVGDSVSFYSTEKLLTDMSNIYLPNKKAWPSLSFSKDSLSIAYDIPLEKEWNLISVPFTGVKTRPKQIFRSLIRKGLLEYISSPKGYFKPKDPYSTLTSISSKEGYYLKLNGPVNKIFFRGRALTDKTISLSVGWNMISYYPDYELAVDKAFENLIASNTLQYVMGFAQGALVYDPDASQSSTLNTLKPTKGYWVKVKEAVTNFSFPSQTQGGASGKIAANHSVKHPEVKPNPSFMFVKGKIMGSRYNVGDWVKVLSEDNHVVGAAEIIEGGYLRNSAVYGDDVTTEDIDGLKAGEKIAFAYDGDTLTSHVQFNPVSFHDVELDYKTFLPTIFALYQNHPNPFNPITTIRYDLPENGPVSIIIYDLMGREIKTLVKQVSAPGRYSVNWNGRNQFGKQIASGMYFYRMETPKFQ
;
A
#
# COMPACT_ATOMS: atom_id res chain seq x y z
N TYR A 1 41.71 -3.97 -22.05
CA TYR A 1 41.50 -3.62 -23.46
C TYR A 1 42.37 -4.43 -24.42
N ASN A 2 43.18 -5.30 -23.98
CA ASN A 2 44.14 -6.01 -24.83
C ASN A 2 43.80 -7.49 -24.86
N GLY A 3 42.95 -7.89 -25.80
CA GLY A 3 42.83 -9.29 -25.96
C GLY A 3 41.59 -9.88 -26.62
N TRP A 4 40.67 -9.07 -27.06
CA TRP A 4 39.61 -9.55 -27.92
C TRP A 4 40.04 -9.35 -29.36
N ASP A 5 40.51 -10.39 -29.97
CA ASP A 5 40.90 -10.36 -31.37
C ASP A 5 39.65 -10.51 -32.23
N GLU A 6 39.44 -9.58 -33.13
CA GLU A 6 38.32 -9.56 -34.07
C GLU A 6 38.35 -10.72 -35.08
N SER A 7 39.41 -11.56 -35.06
CA SER A 7 39.59 -12.69 -35.97
C SER A 7 38.85 -13.95 -35.60
N PHE A 8 38.16 -14.00 -34.45
CA PHE A 8 37.45 -15.19 -34.00
C PHE A 8 36.00 -15.20 -34.43
N GLY A 9 35.73 -15.87 -35.54
CA GLY A 9 34.42 -16.32 -35.98
C GLY A 9 33.59 -15.25 -36.71
N THR A 10 32.56 -15.68 -37.39
CA THR A 10 31.68 -14.88 -38.22
C THR A 10 30.74 -13.95 -37.44
N ASN A 11 30.84 -13.90 -36.14
CA ASN A 11 30.08 -12.96 -35.30
C ASN A 11 31.06 -11.98 -34.66
N ASN A 12 31.15 -10.79 -35.25
CA ASN A 12 31.91 -9.66 -34.70
C ASN A 12 31.30 -9.28 -33.33
N ILE A 13 31.93 -9.69 -32.24
CA ILE A 13 31.71 -9.11 -30.93
C ILE A 13 32.44 -7.77 -30.96
N GLY A 14 31.71 -6.67 -31.15
CA GLY A 14 32.28 -5.33 -31.16
C GLY A 14 33.10 -5.05 -29.89
N LEU A 15 34.11 -4.22 -30.01
CA LEU A 15 34.91 -3.75 -28.87
C LEU A 15 34.01 -3.17 -27.78
N VAL A 16 33.94 -3.83 -26.65
CA VAL A 16 33.15 -3.34 -25.52
C VAL A 16 34.00 -2.35 -24.74
N ASP A 17 33.48 -1.15 -24.59
CA ASP A 17 34.11 -0.11 -23.78
C ASP A 17 34.14 -0.59 -22.30
N LYS A 18 35.36 -0.75 -21.77
CA LYS A 18 35.61 -1.21 -20.41
C LYS A 18 34.97 -0.29 -19.35
N SER A 19 34.76 1.00 -19.66
CA SER A 19 34.07 1.94 -18.78
C SER A 19 32.59 1.63 -18.58
N LEU A 20 31.98 0.86 -19.49
CA LEU A 20 30.58 0.45 -19.44
C LEU A 20 30.40 -0.90 -18.72
N LEU A 21 31.50 -1.58 -18.36
CA LEU A 21 31.44 -2.88 -17.68
C LEU A 21 31.42 -2.67 -16.16
N THR A 22 30.52 -3.36 -15.48
CA THR A 22 30.50 -3.41 -14.03
C THR A 22 31.03 -4.75 -13.58
N PRO A 23 32.11 -4.79 -12.76
CA PRO A 23 32.62 -6.05 -12.23
C PRO A 23 31.55 -6.73 -11.36
N ILE A 24 31.31 -8.00 -11.64
CA ILE A 24 30.38 -8.84 -10.89
C ILE A 24 31.11 -9.39 -9.66
N ASP A 25 32.32 -9.89 -9.90
CA ASP A 25 33.17 -10.44 -8.86
C ASP A 25 34.64 -10.40 -9.29
N THR A 26 35.55 -10.38 -8.32
CA THR A 26 36.99 -10.40 -8.56
C THR A 26 37.60 -11.51 -7.69
N ILE A 27 38.24 -12.44 -8.32
CA ILE A 27 38.93 -13.54 -7.63
C ILE A 27 40.41 -13.22 -7.56
N SER A 28 40.90 -13.06 -6.36
CA SER A 28 42.30 -12.64 -6.09
C SER A 28 43.32 -13.79 -6.15
N SER A 29 42.89 -15.04 -6.14
CA SER A 29 43.78 -16.20 -6.29
C SER A 29 43.04 -17.38 -6.89
N LEU A 30 43.65 -18.05 -7.87
CA LEU A 30 43.19 -19.31 -8.43
C LEU A 30 44.23 -20.40 -8.08
N ILE A 31 43.78 -21.46 -7.44
CA ILE A 31 44.61 -22.68 -7.24
C ILE A 31 44.42 -23.52 -8.49
N ALA A 32 45.52 -23.98 -9.06
CA ALA A 32 45.49 -24.86 -10.22
C ALA A 32 44.63 -26.09 -9.92
N ASP A 33 43.79 -26.48 -10.89
CA ASP A 33 42.87 -27.63 -10.83
C ASP A 33 41.68 -27.50 -9.83
N SER A 34 41.39 -26.31 -9.34
CA SER A 34 40.17 -26.10 -8.53
C SER A 34 38.98 -25.72 -9.39
N LEU A 35 37.84 -26.36 -9.10
CA LEU A 35 36.56 -26.00 -9.70
C LEU A 35 36.06 -24.68 -9.06
N LEU A 36 35.95 -23.64 -9.88
CA LEU A 36 35.37 -22.38 -9.44
C LEU A 36 33.90 -22.36 -9.79
N SER A 37 33.03 -22.16 -8.81
CA SER A 37 31.61 -21.92 -9.00
C SER A 37 31.31 -20.49 -8.74
N LEU A 38 30.78 -19.77 -9.76
CA LEU A 38 30.27 -18.40 -9.64
C LEU A 38 28.77 -18.46 -9.65
N ASP A 39 28.14 -17.87 -8.65
CA ASP A 39 26.69 -17.68 -8.63
C ASP A 39 26.34 -16.39 -9.35
N LEU A 40 25.86 -16.52 -10.59
CA LEU A 40 25.37 -15.42 -11.41
C LEU A 40 23.88 -15.19 -11.29
N SER A 41 23.16 -15.94 -10.46
CA SER A 41 21.71 -15.89 -10.35
C SER A 41 21.17 -14.50 -9.98
N ALA A 42 21.96 -13.71 -9.24
CA ALA A 42 21.61 -12.33 -8.90
C ALA A 42 21.73 -11.32 -10.07
N PHE A 43 22.30 -11.75 -11.18
CA PHE A 43 22.56 -10.92 -12.37
C PHE A 43 21.74 -11.34 -13.59
N ILE A 44 21.11 -12.52 -13.52
CA ILE A 44 20.29 -13.08 -14.60
C ILE A 44 18.83 -12.91 -14.18
N ASP A 45 18.12 -11.97 -14.78
CA ASP A 45 16.68 -11.96 -14.67
C ASP A 45 16.06 -12.80 -15.80
N SER A 46 14.84 -13.29 -15.60
CA SER A 46 14.22 -14.28 -16.49
C SER A 46 13.73 -13.72 -17.82
N SER A 47 13.88 -12.42 -18.05
CA SER A 47 13.24 -11.71 -19.17
C SER A 47 14.19 -11.08 -20.18
N GLY A 48 15.49 -11.22 -19.97
CA GLY A 48 16.48 -10.55 -20.80
C GLY A 48 17.61 -11.44 -21.29
N GLU A 49 18.25 -11.00 -22.34
CA GLU A 49 19.52 -11.54 -22.80
C GLU A 49 20.67 -10.92 -22.00
N HIS A 50 21.45 -11.73 -21.29
CA HIS A 50 22.59 -11.28 -20.49
C HIS A 50 23.90 -11.76 -21.10
N SER A 51 24.78 -10.84 -21.42
CA SER A 51 26.11 -11.17 -21.88
C SER A 51 27.12 -11.01 -20.76
N PHE A 52 27.96 -11.99 -20.57
CA PHE A 52 29.06 -11.95 -19.62
C PHE A 52 30.37 -11.93 -20.39
N ALA A 53 31.28 -11.06 -19.98
CA ALA A 53 32.62 -11.02 -20.48
C ALA A 53 33.59 -11.51 -19.40
N LEU A 54 34.44 -12.44 -19.71
CA LEU A 54 35.54 -12.83 -18.87
C LEU A 54 36.75 -11.99 -19.22
N GLY A 55 37.20 -11.15 -18.30
CA GLY A 55 38.36 -10.28 -18.48
C GLY A 55 39.49 -10.65 -17.53
N ILE A 56 40.69 -10.77 -18.02
CA ILE A 56 41.90 -10.88 -17.20
C ILE A 56 42.46 -9.47 -17.00
N ILE A 57 42.47 -9.00 -15.76
CA ILE A 57 42.88 -7.61 -15.43
C ILE A 57 44.26 -7.62 -14.87
N ASN A 58 45.12 -8.32 -15.05
CA ASN A 58 46.54 -8.20 -14.76
C ASN A 58 47.32 -9.51 -14.99
N VAL A 59 48.56 -9.38 -15.21
CA VAL A 59 49.49 -10.48 -15.43
C VAL A 59 49.85 -11.22 -14.12
N GLY A 60 49.01 -11.13 -13.13
CA GLY A 60 49.12 -11.85 -11.84
C GLY A 60 47.72 -12.25 -11.42
N ASP A 61 47.53 -13.42 -11.17
CA ASP A 61 46.54 -14.20 -10.39
C ASP A 61 45.08 -13.74 -10.16
N SER A 62 44.53 -12.73 -10.82
CA SER A 62 43.15 -12.36 -10.65
C SER A 62 42.33 -12.36 -11.95
N VAL A 63 41.15 -12.95 -11.91
CA VAL A 63 40.17 -12.97 -13.02
C VAL A 63 38.94 -12.22 -12.59
N SER A 64 38.52 -11.24 -13.38
CA SER A 64 37.30 -10.47 -13.11
C SER A 64 36.23 -10.78 -14.14
N PHE A 65 35.02 -10.94 -13.66
CA PHE A 65 33.83 -11.17 -14.48
C PHE A 65 33.03 -9.90 -14.61
N TYR A 66 32.54 -9.59 -15.80
CA TYR A 66 31.76 -8.40 -16.09
C TYR A 66 30.43 -8.78 -16.75
N SER A 67 29.38 -8.05 -16.45
CA SER A 67 28.10 -8.21 -17.13
C SER A 67 27.82 -7.05 -18.08
N THR A 68 27.30 -7.36 -19.25
CA THR A 68 26.67 -6.38 -20.16
C THR A 68 25.17 -6.65 -20.19
N GLU A 69 24.35 -5.66 -20.58
CA GLU A 69 22.90 -5.80 -20.58
C GLU A 69 22.32 -6.69 -21.70
N LYS A 70 23.18 -7.39 -22.49
CA LYS A 70 22.76 -8.22 -23.62
C LYS A 70 23.19 -9.67 -23.43
N LEU A 71 22.30 -10.61 -23.57
CA LEU A 71 22.53 -12.06 -23.45
C LEU A 71 23.03 -12.66 -24.75
N LEU A 72 23.94 -13.61 -24.64
CA LEU A 72 24.23 -14.59 -25.69
C LEU A 72 23.37 -15.82 -25.40
N THR A 73 22.44 -16.13 -26.30
CA THR A 73 21.45 -17.21 -26.15
C THR A 73 22.03 -18.62 -26.23
N ASP A 74 23.31 -18.78 -26.47
CA ASP A 74 23.92 -20.08 -26.61
C ASP A 74 25.36 -20.10 -26.08
N MET A 75 25.50 -20.11 -24.73
CA MET A 75 26.78 -20.22 -24.07
C MET A 75 27.07 -21.65 -23.57
N SER A 76 26.88 -22.63 -24.44
CA SER A 76 27.32 -23.99 -24.08
C SER A 76 28.83 -24.16 -24.07
N ASN A 77 29.62 -23.28 -24.70
CA ASN A 77 31.07 -23.37 -24.71
C ASN A 77 31.74 -22.01 -24.98
N ILE A 78 32.36 -21.41 -23.98
CA ILE A 78 33.35 -20.35 -24.22
C ILE A 78 34.70 -21.03 -24.47
N TYR A 79 35.15 -21.00 -25.72
CA TYR A 79 36.49 -21.49 -26.10
C TYR A 79 37.48 -20.34 -25.96
N LEU A 80 38.45 -20.46 -25.06
CA LEU A 80 39.54 -19.51 -24.90
C LEU A 80 40.80 -20.06 -25.63
N PRO A 81 41.46 -19.25 -26.43
CA PRO A 81 42.47 -19.75 -27.36
C PRO A 81 43.87 -19.87 -26.75
N ASN A 82 44.10 -20.67 -25.73
CA ASN A 82 45.42 -21.17 -25.43
C ASN A 82 45.38 -22.42 -24.54
N LYS A 83 45.88 -23.53 -25.06
CA LYS A 83 45.70 -24.90 -24.61
C LYS A 83 46.47 -25.31 -23.35
N LYS A 84 46.76 -24.46 -22.41
CA LYS A 84 47.32 -24.95 -21.14
C LYS A 84 46.56 -24.38 -19.97
N ALA A 85 45.70 -25.20 -19.38
CA ALA A 85 45.09 -25.09 -18.07
C ALA A 85 44.16 -23.90 -17.85
N TRP A 86 43.07 -23.79 -18.63
CA TRP A 86 41.98 -22.88 -18.28
C TRP A 86 40.80 -23.65 -17.65
N PRO A 87 40.23 -23.19 -16.56
CA PRO A 87 39.07 -23.82 -15.96
C PRO A 87 37.86 -23.72 -16.92
N SER A 88 37.16 -24.84 -17.09
CA SER A 88 35.90 -24.84 -17.81
C SER A 88 34.84 -24.13 -16.96
N LEU A 89 34.19 -23.11 -17.53
CA LEU A 89 33.01 -22.52 -16.90
C LEU A 89 31.82 -23.42 -17.17
N SER A 90 31.25 -24.00 -16.13
CA SER A 90 29.96 -24.70 -16.22
C SER A 90 28.90 -23.90 -15.49
N PHE A 91 27.79 -23.64 -16.18
CA PHE A 91 26.63 -23.03 -15.56
C PHE A 91 25.66 -24.17 -15.19
N SER A 92 25.41 -24.35 -13.91
CA SER A 92 24.34 -25.20 -13.44
C SER A 92 23.18 -24.35 -12.95
N LYS A 93 22.00 -24.65 -13.42
CA LYS A 93 20.77 -24.07 -12.83
C LYS A 93 20.61 -24.70 -11.44
N ASP A 94 20.75 -23.93 -10.39
CA ASP A 94 20.42 -24.40 -9.05
C ASP A 94 18.94 -24.79 -9.02
N SER A 95 18.67 -26.09 -8.93
CA SER A 95 17.30 -26.63 -8.89
C SER A 95 16.51 -26.19 -7.66
N LEU A 96 17.17 -25.56 -6.69
CA LEU A 96 16.58 -25.05 -5.46
C LEU A 96 16.25 -23.55 -5.53
N SER A 97 16.53 -22.87 -6.65
CA SER A 97 16.18 -21.44 -6.76
C SER A 97 14.68 -21.27 -7.01
N ILE A 98 14.01 -20.58 -6.10
CA ILE A 98 12.61 -20.19 -6.22
C ILE A 98 12.58 -18.74 -6.74
N ALA A 99 11.85 -18.50 -7.82
CA ALA A 99 11.60 -17.15 -8.32
C ALA A 99 10.28 -16.64 -7.74
N TYR A 100 10.29 -15.45 -7.19
CA TYR A 100 9.08 -14.77 -6.69
C TYR A 100 8.78 -13.56 -7.56
N ASP A 101 7.56 -13.48 -8.07
CA ASP A 101 7.03 -12.27 -8.67
C ASP A 101 6.45 -11.41 -7.55
N ILE A 102 7.01 -10.23 -7.33
CA ILE A 102 6.47 -9.26 -6.37
C ILE A 102 5.88 -8.10 -7.16
N PRO A 103 4.54 -7.97 -7.24
CA PRO A 103 3.93 -6.79 -7.82
C PRO A 103 4.16 -5.60 -6.89
N LEU A 104 4.74 -4.52 -7.42
CA LEU A 104 4.99 -3.29 -6.69
C LEU A 104 4.22 -2.14 -7.32
N GLU A 105 3.55 -1.40 -6.46
CA GLU A 105 2.85 -0.17 -6.82
C GLU A 105 3.81 1.03 -6.80
N LYS A 106 3.44 2.11 -7.49
CA LYS A 106 4.06 3.41 -7.28
C LYS A 106 3.84 3.83 -5.82
N GLU A 107 4.75 4.63 -5.26
CA GLU A 107 4.78 5.05 -3.86
C GLU A 107 5.08 3.88 -2.91
N TRP A 108 4.41 3.79 -1.77
CA TRP A 108 4.77 2.89 -0.69
C TRP A 108 4.24 1.46 -0.86
N ASN A 109 5.11 0.51 -0.59
CA ASN A 109 4.84 -0.93 -0.55
C ASN A 109 5.38 -1.52 0.75
N LEU A 110 4.69 -2.49 1.34
CA LEU A 110 5.22 -3.30 2.43
C LEU A 110 5.49 -4.71 1.90
N ILE A 111 6.75 -5.06 1.81
CA ILE A 111 7.22 -6.30 1.19
C ILE A 111 8.01 -7.15 2.17
N SER A 112 8.20 -8.40 1.81
CA SER A 112 9.20 -9.27 2.40
C SER A 112 10.05 -9.95 1.30
N VAL A 113 11.20 -10.47 1.71
CA VAL A 113 12.14 -11.20 0.86
C VAL A 113 12.29 -12.61 1.45
N PRO A 114 11.27 -13.50 1.26
CA PRO A 114 11.13 -14.75 2.02
C PRO A 114 12.03 -15.89 1.52
N PHE A 115 13.26 -15.57 1.20
CA PHE A 115 14.25 -16.56 0.74
C PHE A 115 15.64 -16.19 1.25
N THR A 116 16.52 -17.18 1.30
CA THR A 116 17.93 -17.00 1.60
C THR A 116 18.72 -16.88 0.31
N GLY A 117 19.57 -15.88 0.22
CA GLY A 117 20.45 -15.66 -0.91
C GLY A 117 21.90 -15.41 -0.45
N VAL A 118 22.83 -15.51 -1.37
CA VAL A 118 24.24 -15.19 -1.10
C VAL A 118 24.45 -13.71 -0.81
N LYS A 119 23.49 -12.85 -1.20
CA LYS A 119 23.57 -11.38 -1.10
C LYS A 119 22.41 -10.86 -0.29
N THR A 120 22.72 -10.22 0.83
CA THR A 120 21.74 -9.66 1.76
C THR A 120 21.68 -8.13 1.75
N ARG A 121 22.63 -7.44 1.09
CA ARG A 121 22.71 -5.98 1.09
C ARG A 121 21.59 -5.37 0.23
N PRO A 122 20.88 -4.32 0.69
CA PRO A 122 19.80 -3.68 -0.07
C PRO A 122 20.22 -3.30 -1.50
N LYS A 123 21.41 -2.69 -1.65
CA LYS A 123 21.97 -2.30 -2.95
C LYS A 123 22.10 -3.45 -3.94
N GLN A 124 22.28 -4.67 -3.47
CA GLN A 124 22.46 -5.86 -4.32
C GLN A 124 21.11 -6.48 -4.66
N ILE A 125 20.22 -6.62 -3.66
CA ILE A 125 18.86 -7.18 -3.85
C ILE A 125 18.04 -6.31 -4.79
N PHE A 126 18.04 -4.99 -4.58
CA PHE A 126 17.24 -4.04 -5.34
C PHE A 126 18.01 -3.35 -6.49
N ARG A 127 19.11 -3.95 -6.95
CA ARG A 127 19.98 -3.37 -7.99
C ARG A 127 19.22 -2.97 -9.25
N SER A 128 18.29 -3.79 -9.71
CA SER A 128 17.47 -3.52 -10.89
C SER A 128 16.66 -2.23 -10.74
N LEU A 129 16.01 -2.03 -9.60
CA LEU A 129 15.24 -0.81 -9.29
C LEU A 129 16.14 0.42 -9.18
N ILE A 130 17.29 0.27 -8.54
CA ILE A 130 18.26 1.36 -8.38
C ILE A 130 18.78 1.83 -9.74
N ARG A 131 19.14 0.88 -10.63
CA ARG A 131 19.62 1.22 -11.97
C ARG A 131 18.58 1.93 -12.83
N LYS A 132 17.31 1.56 -12.68
CA LYS A 132 16.18 2.19 -13.37
C LYS A 132 15.77 3.52 -12.74
N GLY A 133 16.39 3.94 -11.63
CA GLY A 133 16.02 5.15 -10.89
C GLY A 133 14.66 5.07 -10.21
N LEU A 134 14.13 3.86 -10.05
CA LEU A 134 12.79 3.64 -9.49
C LEU A 134 12.76 3.53 -7.98
N LEU A 135 13.84 3.02 -7.35
CA LEU A 135 13.92 2.92 -5.90
C LEU A 135 14.27 4.26 -5.28
N GLU A 136 13.39 4.77 -4.44
CA GLU A 136 13.59 5.98 -3.68
C GLU A 136 14.08 5.69 -2.27
N TYR A 137 13.40 4.79 -1.55
CA TYR A 137 13.64 4.57 -0.14
C TYR A 137 13.27 3.15 0.30
N ILE A 138 14.01 2.61 1.25
CA ILE A 138 13.66 1.37 1.99
C ILE A 138 13.74 1.69 3.47
N SER A 139 12.78 1.23 4.27
CA SER A 139 12.83 1.34 5.73
C SER A 139 12.33 0.10 6.45
N SER A 140 12.82 -0.05 7.65
CA SER A 140 12.39 -1.04 8.65
C SER A 140 12.69 -0.50 10.04
N PRO A 141 12.25 -1.15 11.13
CA PRO A 141 12.64 -0.77 12.50
C PRO A 141 14.15 -0.74 12.74
N LYS A 142 14.94 -1.43 11.89
CA LYS A 142 16.40 -1.50 12.01
C LYS A 142 17.16 -0.40 11.27
N GLY A 143 16.46 0.45 10.55
CA GLY A 143 17.05 1.56 9.82
C GLY A 143 16.49 1.73 8.41
N TYR A 144 17.18 2.55 7.63
CA TYR A 144 16.76 2.89 6.27
C TYR A 144 17.90 2.72 5.26
N PHE A 145 17.52 2.60 4.00
CA PHE A 145 18.42 2.65 2.86
C PHE A 145 17.85 3.60 1.79
N LYS A 146 18.67 4.56 1.36
CA LYS A 146 18.37 5.45 0.24
C LYS A 146 19.50 5.33 -0.79
N PRO A 147 19.21 5.09 -2.07
CA PRO A 147 20.23 5.03 -3.10
C PRO A 147 21.08 6.31 -3.09
N LYS A 148 22.42 6.17 -3.17
CA LYS A 148 23.41 7.26 -3.14
C LYS A 148 23.57 7.99 -1.79
N ASP A 149 22.80 7.66 -0.77
CA ASP A 149 22.99 8.20 0.57
C ASP A 149 24.04 7.39 1.35
N PRO A 150 25.19 8.01 1.69
CA PRO A 150 26.26 7.34 2.44
C PRO A 150 25.89 7.07 3.91
N TYR A 151 24.86 7.72 4.42
CA TYR A 151 24.41 7.61 5.81
C TYR A 151 23.31 6.54 6.00
N SER A 152 22.99 5.78 4.94
CA SER A 152 22.03 4.67 5.03
C SER A 152 22.45 3.68 6.13
N THR A 153 21.53 3.41 7.06
CA THR A 153 21.78 2.57 8.24
C THR A 153 21.36 1.12 8.04
N LEU A 154 20.45 0.83 7.10
CA LEU A 154 20.04 -0.52 6.76
C LEU A 154 21.10 -1.21 5.89
N THR A 155 21.89 -2.06 6.50
CA THR A 155 23.03 -2.74 5.85
C THR A 155 22.70 -4.10 5.27
N SER A 156 21.62 -4.74 5.76
CA SER A 156 21.21 -6.08 5.32
C SER A 156 19.69 -6.26 5.36
N ILE A 157 19.20 -7.11 4.47
CA ILE A 157 17.80 -7.56 4.39
C ILE A 157 17.73 -8.97 4.97
N SER A 158 16.82 -9.19 5.89
CA SER A 158 16.52 -10.49 6.50
C SER A 158 15.33 -11.15 5.80
N SER A 159 15.39 -12.45 5.62
CA SER A 159 14.28 -13.24 5.06
C SER A 159 13.09 -13.42 6.02
N LYS A 160 13.25 -13.06 7.28
CA LYS A 160 12.22 -13.18 8.33
C LYS A 160 11.54 -11.86 8.65
N GLU A 161 11.93 -10.76 8.00
CA GLU A 161 11.44 -9.41 8.27
C GLU A 161 10.72 -8.79 7.08
N GLY A 162 9.86 -7.81 7.38
CA GLY A 162 9.22 -6.96 6.39
C GLY A 162 10.00 -5.66 6.15
N TYR A 163 9.71 -5.00 5.04
CA TYR A 163 10.35 -3.74 4.65
C TYR A 163 9.36 -2.84 3.93
N TYR A 164 9.30 -1.58 4.32
CA TYR A 164 8.67 -0.56 3.50
C TYR A 164 9.59 -0.17 2.34
N LEU A 165 9.02 -0.07 1.16
CA LEU A 165 9.71 0.26 -0.09
C LEU A 165 8.95 1.39 -0.79
N LYS A 166 9.61 2.53 -1.03
CA LYS A 166 9.05 3.64 -1.81
C LYS A 166 9.62 3.64 -3.22
N LEU A 167 8.74 3.76 -4.20
CA LEU A 167 9.07 3.77 -5.62
C LEU A 167 8.57 5.03 -6.31
N ASN A 168 9.40 5.61 -7.18
CA ASN A 168 9.05 6.76 -8.03
C ASN A 168 8.08 6.43 -9.16
N GLY A 169 7.89 5.15 -9.48
CA GLY A 169 7.02 4.69 -10.54
C GLY A 169 6.58 3.25 -10.36
N PRO A 170 5.54 2.81 -11.06
CA PRO A 170 5.03 1.47 -10.96
C PRO A 170 6.04 0.46 -11.53
N VAL A 171 6.09 -0.71 -10.92
CA VAL A 171 6.89 -1.84 -11.38
C VAL A 171 5.99 -3.05 -11.44
N ASN A 172 5.76 -3.57 -12.63
CA ASN A 172 4.86 -4.70 -12.80
C ASN A 172 5.36 -5.95 -12.08
N LYS A 173 6.68 -6.14 -12.01
CA LYS A 173 7.30 -7.32 -11.40
C LYS A 173 8.73 -7.03 -10.96
N ILE A 174 9.11 -7.54 -9.80
CA ILE A 174 10.51 -7.74 -9.42
C ILE A 174 10.75 -9.24 -9.24
N PHE A 175 11.79 -9.72 -9.85
CA PHE A 175 12.21 -11.10 -9.69
C PHE A 175 13.29 -11.16 -8.62
N PHE A 176 13.02 -11.90 -7.55
CA PHE A 176 14.04 -12.30 -6.59
C PHE A 176 14.32 -13.79 -6.75
N ARG A 177 15.58 -14.14 -6.82
CA ARG A 177 16.01 -15.53 -6.82
C ARG A 177 16.73 -15.84 -5.52
N GLY A 178 16.34 -16.92 -4.90
CA GLY A 178 16.94 -17.37 -3.65
C GLY A 178 16.58 -18.81 -3.35
N ARG A 179 17.15 -19.33 -2.30
CA ARG A 179 16.81 -20.66 -1.79
C ARG A 179 15.64 -20.53 -0.83
N ALA A 180 14.77 -21.55 -0.83
CA ALA A 180 13.70 -21.64 0.15
C ALA A 180 14.28 -21.60 1.57
N LEU A 181 13.51 -21.00 2.49
CA LEU A 181 13.85 -21.00 3.90
C LEU A 181 13.82 -22.42 4.44
N THR A 182 14.92 -22.87 5.05
CA THR A 182 14.98 -24.13 5.79
C THR A 182 14.42 -23.98 7.18
N ASP A 183 14.74 -22.87 7.86
CA ASP A 183 14.15 -22.50 9.14
C ASP A 183 13.01 -21.51 8.93
N LYS A 184 11.78 -21.99 9.15
CA LYS A 184 10.53 -21.23 8.99
C LYS A 184 10.01 -20.65 10.30
N THR A 185 10.79 -20.66 11.37
CA THR A 185 10.38 -20.10 12.66
C THR A 185 10.69 -18.62 12.75
N ILE A 186 9.80 -17.86 13.38
CA ILE A 186 9.95 -16.42 13.67
C ILE A 186 9.77 -16.25 15.18
N SER A 187 10.67 -15.51 15.82
CA SER A 187 10.50 -15.10 17.20
C SER A 187 9.81 -13.74 17.25
N LEU A 188 8.75 -13.62 18.05
CA LEU A 188 8.01 -12.37 18.24
C LEU A 188 8.29 -11.86 19.67
N SER A 189 8.78 -10.64 19.76
CA SER A 189 8.92 -9.92 21.03
C SER A 189 7.59 -9.28 21.44
N VAL A 190 7.39 -9.02 22.73
CA VAL A 190 6.22 -8.26 23.21
C VAL A 190 6.11 -6.93 22.46
N GLY A 191 4.91 -6.59 22.03
CA GLY A 191 4.65 -5.42 21.23
C GLY A 191 4.73 -5.67 19.72
N TRP A 192 5.19 -4.69 18.97
CA TRP A 192 5.19 -4.72 17.51
C TRP A 192 6.39 -5.45 16.91
N ASN A 193 6.12 -6.33 15.95
CA ASN A 193 7.11 -7.08 15.17
C ASN A 193 6.80 -6.92 13.68
N MET A 194 7.77 -6.50 12.89
CA MET A 194 7.65 -6.46 11.42
C MET A 194 8.19 -7.76 10.85
N ILE A 195 7.32 -8.60 10.31
CA ILE A 195 7.65 -9.96 9.89
C ILE A 195 7.46 -10.18 8.40
N SER A 196 8.17 -11.15 7.86
CA SER A 196 8.00 -11.69 6.53
C SER A 196 6.85 -12.68 6.48
N TYR A 197 6.03 -12.63 5.44
CA TYR A 197 5.13 -13.73 5.08
C TYR A 197 5.85 -14.60 4.04
N TYR A 198 6.33 -15.75 4.48
CA TYR A 198 7.13 -16.66 3.65
C TYR A 198 6.36 -17.79 2.95
N PRO A 199 5.08 -18.13 3.30
CA PRO A 199 4.33 -19.07 2.49
C PRO A 199 4.11 -18.56 1.06
N ASP A 200 4.08 -19.49 0.11
CA ASP A 200 3.84 -19.22 -1.32
C ASP A 200 2.37 -19.28 -1.73
N TYR A 201 1.48 -19.31 -0.76
CA TYR A 201 0.01 -19.30 -0.90
C TYR A 201 -0.63 -18.21 -0.05
N GLU A 202 -1.83 -17.79 -0.44
CA GLU A 202 -2.64 -16.87 0.36
C GLU A 202 -3.28 -17.60 1.54
N LEU A 203 -3.38 -16.91 2.69
CA LEU A 203 -3.97 -17.46 3.90
C LEU A 203 -4.83 -16.40 4.60
N ALA A 204 -6.01 -16.80 5.07
CA ALA A 204 -6.83 -15.94 5.90
C ALA A 204 -6.09 -15.59 7.20
N VAL A 205 -6.21 -14.33 7.66
CA VAL A 205 -5.45 -13.84 8.81
C VAL A 205 -5.79 -14.62 10.09
N ASP A 206 -7.07 -14.92 10.30
CA ASP A 206 -7.55 -15.72 11.44
C ASP A 206 -6.94 -17.13 11.46
N LYS A 207 -6.73 -17.72 10.29
CA LYS A 207 -6.09 -19.04 10.15
C LYS A 207 -4.58 -18.95 10.31
N ALA A 208 -3.96 -17.89 9.81
CA ALA A 208 -2.52 -17.68 9.93
C ALA A 208 -2.06 -17.56 11.39
N PHE A 209 -2.91 -16.97 12.23
CA PHE A 209 -2.63 -16.68 13.64
C PHE A 209 -3.55 -17.41 14.62
N GLU A 210 -4.23 -18.49 14.19
CA GLU A 210 -5.24 -19.21 14.99
C GLU A 210 -4.77 -19.55 16.39
N ASN A 211 -3.54 -20.06 16.55
CA ASN A 211 -2.98 -20.39 17.86
C ASN A 211 -2.76 -19.15 18.75
N LEU A 212 -2.32 -18.03 18.16
CA LEU A 212 -2.12 -16.79 18.91
C LEU A 212 -3.44 -16.09 19.27
N ILE A 213 -4.48 -16.27 18.46
CA ILE A 213 -5.84 -15.82 18.77
C ILE A 213 -6.42 -16.66 19.90
N ALA A 214 -6.34 -17.99 19.80
CA ALA A 214 -6.86 -18.92 20.80
C ALA A 214 -6.21 -18.74 22.19
N SER A 215 -4.93 -18.40 22.22
CA SER A 215 -4.20 -18.09 23.46
C SER A 215 -4.36 -16.64 23.94
N ASN A 216 -5.16 -15.81 23.25
CA ASN A 216 -5.29 -14.37 23.50
C ASN A 216 -3.96 -13.59 23.48
N THR A 217 -2.97 -14.12 22.79
CA THR A 217 -1.63 -13.51 22.63
C THR A 217 -1.59 -12.49 21.51
N LEU A 218 -2.32 -12.73 20.39
CA LEU A 218 -2.42 -11.78 19.29
C LEU A 218 -3.22 -10.54 19.70
N GLN A 219 -2.69 -9.36 19.41
CA GLN A 219 -3.41 -8.11 19.59
C GLN A 219 -3.86 -7.51 18.25
N TYR A 220 -2.95 -7.38 17.28
CA TYR A 220 -3.25 -6.84 15.96
C TYR A 220 -2.33 -7.44 14.89
N VAL A 221 -2.84 -7.48 13.65
CA VAL A 221 -2.00 -7.67 12.46
C VAL A 221 -2.24 -6.50 11.52
N MET A 222 -1.16 -5.89 10.99
CA MET A 222 -1.26 -4.81 10.01
C MET A 222 -0.52 -5.17 8.74
N GLY A 223 -1.09 -4.78 7.62
CA GLY A 223 -0.53 -4.85 6.29
C GLY A 223 -0.56 -3.50 5.59
N PHE A 224 -0.03 -3.44 4.38
CA PHE A 224 -0.06 -2.24 3.56
C PHE A 224 -0.28 -2.62 2.08
N ALA A 225 -1.39 -2.17 1.51
CA ALA A 225 -1.72 -2.35 0.11
C ALA A 225 -2.51 -1.14 -0.39
N GLN A 226 -1.80 -0.16 -0.95
CA GLN A 226 -2.35 1.15 -1.33
C GLN A 226 -3.01 1.88 -0.14
N GLY A 227 -2.51 1.63 1.06
CA GLY A 227 -2.98 2.09 2.34
C GLY A 227 -2.79 1.04 3.42
N ALA A 228 -2.77 1.48 4.66
CA ALA A 228 -2.63 0.59 5.80
C ALA A 228 -3.91 -0.22 6.01
N LEU A 229 -3.73 -1.49 6.30
CA LEU A 229 -4.77 -2.48 6.57
C LEU A 229 -4.58 -3.03 7.97
N VAL A 230 -5.66 -3.38 8.66
CA VAL A 230 -5.58 -3.97 10.00
C VAL A 230 -6.55 -5.12 10.19
N TYR A 231 -6.10 -6.12 10.93
CA TYR A 231 -6.92 -7.18 11.50
C TYR A 231 -6.91 -7.01 13.02
N ASP A 232 -8.12 -6.89 13.58
CA ASP A 232 -8.38 -6.84 15.03
C ASP A 232 -9.16 -8.12 15.39
N PRO A 233 -8.57 -9.06 16.15
CA PRO A 233 -9.27 -10.30 16.52
C PRO A 233 -10.51 -10.06 17.39
N ASP A 234 -10.52 -8.97 18.19
CA ASP A 234 -11.64 -8.61 19.05
C ASP A 234 -12.77 -7.88 18.29
N ALA A 235 -12.49 -7.39 17.07
CA ALA A 235 -13.42 -6.66 16.22
C ALA A 235 -13.25 -7.06 14.73
N SER A 236 -13.28 -8.35 14.44
CA SER A 236 -13.00 -8.89 13.09
C SER A 236 -13.92 -8.36 12.01
N GLN A 237 -15.19 -8.02 12.32
CA GLN A 237 -16.16 -7.45 11.39
C GLN A 237 -15.77 -6.06 10.86
N SER A 238 -14.97 -5.30 11.61
CA SER A 238 -14.45 -4.00 11.19
C SER A 238 -13.04 -4.07 10.62
N SER A 239 -12.44 -5.25 10.57
CA SER A 239 -11.11 -5.48 10.03
C SER A 239 -11.06 -5.20 8.52
N THR A 240 -9.93 -4.64 8.09
CA THR A 240 -9.66 -4.36 6.67
C THR A 240 -8.64 -5.32 6.07
N LEU A 241 -7.85 -5.99 6.91
CA LEU A 241 -6.90 -7.04 6.53
C LEU A 241 -7.54 -8.41 6.79
N ASN A 242 -7.91 -9.11 5.71
CA ASN A 242 -8.55 -10.43 5.79
C ASN A 242 -7.65 -11.56 5.29
N THR A 243 -6.70 -11.23 4.39
CA THR A 243 -5.86 -12.20 3.71
C THR A 243 -4.39 -11.77 3.73
N LEU A 244 -3.53 -12.68 4.12
CA LEU A 244 -2.07 -12.56 3.95
C LEU A 244 -1.68 -13.07 2.56
N LYS A 245 -0.75 -12.37 1.92
CA LYS A 245 -0.30 -12.66 0.55
C LYS A 245 1.20 -12.95 0.50
N PRO A 246 1.65 -13.86 -0.37
CA PRO A 246 3.06 -14.15 -0.58
C PRO A 246 3.88 -12.88 -0.83
N THR A 247 5.11 -12.87 -0.35
CA THR A 247 6.09 -11.78 -0.52
C THR A 247 5.72 -10.42 0.10
N LYS A 248 4.60 -10.35 0.83
CA LYS A 248 4.25 -9.15 1.61
C LYS A 248 4.84 -9.22 3.02
N GLY A 249 5.15 -8.05 3.58
CA GLY A 249 5.49 -7.89 4.98
C GLY A 249 4.25 -7.57 5.81
N TYR A 250 4.31 -7.88 7.09
CA TYR A 250 3.22 -7.57 8.02
C TYR A 250 3.79 -7.13 9.36
N TRP A 251 3.08 -6.23 10.04
CA TRP A 251 3.28 -5.94 11.43
C TRP A 251 2.38 -6.83 12.28
N VAL A 252 2.94 -7.44 13.29
CA VAL A 252 2.22 -8.29 14.26
C VAL A 252 2.45 -7.78 15.65
N LYS A 253 1.39 -7.47 16.37
CA LYS A 253 1.44 -7.04 17.76
C LYS A 253 1.02 -8.17 18.66
N VAL A 254 1.89 -8.54 19.60
CA VAL A 254 1.62 -9.59 20.57
C VAL A 254 1.72 -9.07 21.99
N LYS A 255 0.88 -9.63 22.88
CA LYS A 255 0.82 -9.28 24.31
C LYS A 255 1.94 -9.95 25.10
N GLU A 256 2.44 -11.08 24.60
CA GLU A 256 3.50 -11.90 25.21
C GLU A 256 4.51 -12.33 24.15
N ALA A 257 5.74 -12.59 24.55
CA ALA A 257 6.78 -13.06 23.64
C ALA A 257 6.46 -14.47 23.13
N VAL A 258 6.66 -14.70 21.86
CA VAL A 258 6.42 -16.00 21.20
C VAL A 258 7.73 -16.47 20.58
N THR A 259 8.22 -17.58 21.04
CA THR A 259 9.34 -18.29 20.40
C THR A 259 8.79 -19.26 19.34
N ASN A 260 9.47 -19.45 18.25
CA ASN A 260 9.11 -20.46 17.24
C ASN A 260 7.73 -20.32 16.58
N PHE A 261 7.22 -19.10 16.40
CA PHE A 261 6.05 -18.89 15.57
C PHE A 261 6.33 -19.37 14.14
N SER A 262 5.41 -20.12 13.57
CA SER A 262 5.44 -20.52 12.15
C SER A 262 4.03 -20.43 11.56
N PHE A 263 3.95 -20.04 10.31
CA PHE A 263 2.66 -20.10 9.60
C PHE A 263 2.26 -21.56 9.36
N PRO A 264 0.95 -21.90 9.50
CA PRO A 264 0.46 -23.24 9.23
C PRO A 264 0.77 -23.65 7.78
N SER A 265 1.08 -24.92 7.56
CA SER A 265 1.24 -25.48 6.21
C SER A 265 -0.13 -25.59 5.53
N GLN A 266 -0.16 -25.43 4.20
CA GLN A 266 -1.36 -25.68 3.43
C GLN A 266 -1.70 -27.17 3.53
N THR A 267 -2.82 -27.50 4.18
CA THR A 267 -3.34 -28.86 4.18
C THR A 267 -3.92 -29.18 2.80
N GLN A 268 -3.32 -30.14 2.10
CA GLN A 268 -3.91 -30.68 0.87
C GLN A 268 -5.29 -31.28 1.20
N GLY A 269 -6.36 -30.69 0.67
CA GLY A 269 -7.72 -31.24 0.78
C GLY A 269 -8.74 -30.45 1.59
N GLY A 270 -8.37 -29.35 2.22
CA GLY A 270 -9.37 -28.41 2.74
C GLY A 270 -10.04 -27.67 1.58
N ALA A 271 -11.37 -27.77 1.47
CA ALA A 271 -12.13 -26.95 0.54
C ALA A 271 -11.66 -25.50 0.71
N SER A 272 -11.13 -24.93 -0.36
CA SER A 272 -10.77 -23.51 -0.43
C SER A 272 -12.06 -22.71 -0.27
N GLY A 273 -12.46 -22.48 0.97
CA GLY A 273 -13.47 -21.48 1.27
C GLY A 273 -13.00 -20.17 0.65
N LYS A 274 -13.93 -19.44 0.05
CA LYS A 274 -13.63 -18.15 -0.56
C LYS A 274 -12.99 -17.27 0.50
N ILE A 275 -11.66 -17.06 0.46
CA ILE A 275 -10.95 -16.18 1.40
C ILE A 275 -11.44 -14.76 1.12
N ALA A 276 -11.87 -14.07 2.17
CA ALA A 276 -12.33 -12.69 2.03
C ALA A 276 -11.19 -11.80 1.54
N ALA A 277 -11.46 -10.97 0.53
CA ALA A 277 -10.49 -10.00 0.02
C ALA A 277 -10.17 -8.93 1.08
N ASN A 278 -8.96 -8.38 1.02
CA ASN A 278 -8.60 -7.21 1.81
C ASN A 278 -9.44 -6.01 1.38
N HIS A 279 -9.90 -5.25 2.35
CA HIS A 279 -10.75 -4.08 2.12
C HIS A 279 -9.91 -2.81 2.21
N SER A 280 -9.35 -2.39 1.09
CA SER A 280 -8.61 -1.11 1.03
C SER A 280 -9.56 0.06 1.10
N VAL A 281 -9.46 0.83 2.18
CA VAL A 281 -10.19 2.09 2.36
C VAL A 281 -9.47 3.17 1.57
N LYS A 282 -9.97 3.47 0.35
CA LYS A 282 -9.42 4.52 -0.50
C LYS A 282 -10.30 5.75 -0.45
N HIS A 283 -9.73 6.87 -0.05
CA HIS A 283 -10.32 8.19 -0.21
C HIS A 283 -9.41 9.04 -1.10
N PRO A 284 -9.92 9.71 -2.15
CA PRO A 284 -9.08 10.37 -3.15
C PRO A 284 -8.16 11.46 -2.61
N GLU A 285 -8.52 12.06 -1.48
CA GLU A 285 -7.74 13.13 -0.85
C GLU A 285 -6.65 12.61 0.11
N VAL A 286 -6.69 11.31 0.47
CA VAL A 286 -5.76 10.72 1.44
C VAL A 286 -4.53 10.16 0.74
N LYS A 287 -3.34 10.50 1.25
CA LYS A 287 -2.04 10.01 0.77
C LYS A 287 -1.46 8.96 1.73
N PRO A 288 -1.61 7.67 1.46
CA PRO A 288 -1.10 6.63 2.33
C PRO A 288 0.43 6.59 2.39
N ASN A 289 0.99 6.53 3.59
CA ASN A 289 2.41 6.38 3.86
C ASN A 289 2.64 5.51 5.13
N PRO A 290 3.88 5.15 5.48
CA PRO A 290 4.18 4.32 6.66
C PRO A 290 3.97 4.98 8.02
N SER A 291 3.74 6.29 8.07
CA SER A 291 3.42 7.03 9.28
C SER A 291 1.90 7.08 9.44
N PHE A 292 1.32 6.20 10.23
CA PHE A 292 -0.13 6.15 10.41
C PHE A 292 -0.53 5.67 11.81
N MET A 293 -1.75 6.01 12.22
CA MET A 293 -2.46 5.42 13.33
C MET A 293 -3.80 4.87 12.84
N PHE A 294 -4.45 4.04 13.64
CA PHE A 294 -5.80 3.57 13.36
C PHE A 294 -6.84 4.22 14.27
N VAL A 295 -7.96 4.57 13.68
CA VAL A 295 -9.17 4.92 14.41
C VAL A 295 -10.24 3.87 14.13
N LYS A 296 -10.93 3.46 15.20
CA LYS A 296 -12.15 2.66 15.16
C LYS A 296 -13.18 3.32 16.07
N GLY A 297 -14.41 2.93 16.00
CA GLY A 297 -15.41 3.48 16.93
C GLY A 297 -16.79 3.46 16.34
N LYS A 298 -17.61 4.37 16.83
CA LYS A 298 -19.02 4.43 16.47
C LYS A 298 -19.49 5.88 16.33
N ILE A 299 -20.30 6.11 15.30
CA ILE A 299 -21.08 7.33 15.20
C ILE A 299 -22.41 7.13 15.93
N MET A 300 -22.70 8.00 16.90
CA MET A 300 -23.90 7.96 17.71
C MET A 300 -25.00 8.81 17.05
N GLY A 301 -26.24 8.36 17.13
CA GLY A 301 -27.40 9.07 16.54
C GLY A 301 -28.02 8.29 15.37
N SER A 302 -29.05 8.85 14.76
CA SER A 302 -29.87 8.16 13.73
C SER A 302 -29.74 8.74 12.32
N ARG A 303 -28.77 9.61 12.07
CA ARG A 303 -28.66 10.36 10.81
C ARG A 303 -27.46 9.97 9.95
N TYR A 304 -26.97 8.79 10.07
CA TYR A 304 -25.91 8.28 9.18
C TYR A 304 -26.50 7.24 8.23
N ASN A 305 -25.88 7.10 7.07
CA ASN A 305 -26.14 5.99 6.15
C ASN A 305 -24.96 5.02 6.17
N VAL A 306 -25.27 3.74 6.12
CA VAL A 306 -24.23 2.71 5.91
C VAL A 306 -23.62 2.89 4.53
N GLY A 307 -22.29 2.87 4.45
CA GLY A 307 -21.52 3.15 3.24
C GLY A 307 -21.05 4.60 3.09
N ASP A 308 -21.54 5.52 3.93
CA ASP A 308 -21.00 6.89 3.97
C ASP A 308 -19.63 6.94 4.64
N TRP A 309 -18.93 8.06 4.45
CA TRP A 309 -17.59 8.27 4.94
C TRP A 309 -17.51 9.39 5.97
N VAL A 310 -16.89 9.08 7.10
CA VAL A 310 -16.43 10.07 8.06
C VAL A 310 -15.01 10.47 7.69
N LYS A 311 -14.78 11.72 7.34
CA LYS A 311 -13.43 12.25 7.06
C LYS A 311 -12.72 12.54 8.38
N VAL A 312 -11.40 12.32 8.39
CA VAL A 312 -10.51 12.76 9.47
C VAL A 312 -9.70 13.93 8.97
N LEU A 313 -9.71 15.00 9.73
CA LEU A 313 -9.13 16.29 9.36
C LEU A 313 -7.96 16.64 10.28
N SER A 314 -6.92 17.28 9.71
CA SER A 314 -5.89 18.01 10.45
C SER A 314 -6.44 19.33 11.02
N GLU A 315 -5.65 20.03 11.83
CA GLU A 315 -6.00 21.36 12.33
C GLU A 315 -6.19 22.37 11.18
N ASP A 316 -5.49 22.19 10.06
CA ASP A 316 -5.63 23.01 8.85
C ASP A 316 -6.73 22.52 7.89
N ASN A 317 -7.64 21.64 8.35
CA ASN A 317 -8.74 21.06 7.58
C ASN A 317 -8.34 20.21 6.35
N HIS A 318 -7.11 19.70 6.28
CA HIS A 318 -6.74 18.73 5.26
C HIS A 318 -7.29 17.34 5.63
N VAL A 319 -7.73 16.58 4.61
CA VAL A 319 -8.20 15.21 4.82
C VAL A 319 -6.99 14.29 4.95
N VAL A 320 -6.78 13.76 6.15
CA VAL A 320 -5.65 12.90 6.51
C VAL A 320 -6.04 11.45 6.75
N GLY A 321 -7.35 11.16 6.72
CA GLY A 321 -7.91 9.82 6.84
C GLY A 321 -9.40 9.82 6.53
N ALA A 322 -9.98 8.64 6.38
CA ALA A 322 -11.42 8.48 6.21
C ALA A 322 -11.87 7.11 6.72
N ALA A 323 -13.01 7.05 7.38
CA ALA A 323 -13.61 5.83 7.90
C ALA A 323 -14.98 5.59 7.26
N GLU A 324 -15.21 4.39 6.75
CA GLU A 324 -16.51 3.98 6.23
C GLU A 324 -17.45 3.63 7.40
N ILE A 325 -18.68 4.10 7.33
CA ILE A 325 -19.73 3.73 8.27
C ILE A 325 -20.30 2.39 7.87
N ILE A 326 -20.19 1.42 8.75
CA ILE A 326 -20.75 0.07 8.57
C ILE A 326 -22.00 -0.12 9.43
N GLU A 327 -22.62 -1.28 9.32
CA GLU A 327 -23.86 -1.60 10.03
C GLU A 327 -23.78 -1.31 11.52
N GLY A 328 -24.85 -0.77 12.09
CA GLY A 328 -24.92 -0.35 13.50
C GLY A 328 -24.21 0.97 13.82
N GLY A 329 -23.73 1.72 12.81
CA GLY A 329 -23.01 2.98 12.97
C GLY A 329 -21.55 2.83 13.36
N TYR A 330 -21.02 1.60 13.29
CA TYR A 330 -19.60 1.38 13.54
C TYR A 330 -18.75 1.96 12.41
N LEU A 331 -17.60 2.47 12.77
CA LEU A 331 -16.59 2.89 11.81
C LEU A 331 -15.70 1.70 11.48
N ARG A 332 -15.53 1.43 10.21
CA ARG A 332 -14.52 0.46 9.77
C ARG A 332 -13.14 0.94 10.22
N ASN A 333 -12.33 0.06 10.76
CA ASN A 333 -10.98 0.37 11.20
C ASN A 333 -10.20 1.07 10.08
N SER A 334 -9.91 2.34 10.25
CA SER A 334 -9.35 3.18 9.21
C SER A 334 -8.06 3.85 9.62
N ALA A 335 -7.12 3.92 8.68
CA ALA A 335 -5.86 4.59 8.90
C ALA A 335 -6.00 6.11 8.76
N VAL A 336 -5.31 6.81 9.64
CA VAL A 336 -5.09 8.25 9.64
C VAL A 336 -3.60 8.48 9.48
N TYR A 337 -3.20 9.25 8.49
CA TYR A 337 -1.82 9.34 8.05
C TYR A 337 -1.11 10.57 8.58
N GLY A 338 0.12 10.35 9.00
CA GLY A 338 1.06 11.40 9.34
C GLY A 338 1.84 11.89 8.12
N ASP A 339 2.76 12.76 8.40
CA ASP A 339 3.66 13.33 7.40
C ASP A 339 4.60 12.28 6.81
N ASP A 340 4.79 12.31 5.50
CA ASP A 340 5.76 11.45 4.81
C ASP A 340 7.14 12.10 4.87
N VAL A 341 7.97 11.65 5.80
CA VAL A 341 9.33 12.17 6.03
C VAL A 341 10.27 12.10 4.80
N THR A 342 9.84 11.51 3.72
CA THR A 342 10.62 11.43 2.46
C THR A 342 10.26 12.55 1.47
N THR A 343 9.22 13.33 1.75
CA THR A 343 8.81 14.52 0.98
C THR A 343 9.30 15.80 1.64
N GLU A 344 9.40 16.89 0.88
CA GLU A 344 9.76 18.21 1.42
C GLU A 344 8.53 18.95 1.97
N ASP A 345 7.35 18.67 1.41
CA ASP A 345 6.09 19.25 1.82
C ASP A 345 5.52 18.50 3.02
N ILE A 346 4.84 19.22 3.92
CA ILE A 346 4.05 18.62 4.99
C ILE A 346 2.72 18.15 4.35
N ASP A 347 2.57 16.85 4.17
CA ASP A 347 1.42 16.26 3.50
C ASP A 347 0.56 15.36 4.41
N GLY A 348 0.84 15.38 5.71
CA GLY A 348 0.11 14.65 6.75
C GLY A 348 0.30 15.25 8.14
N LEU A 349 -0.11 14.53 9.16
CA LEU A 349 -0.11 14.97 10.56
C LEU A 349 1.28 14.86 11.21
N LYS A 350 1.58 15.80 12.08
CA LYS A 350 2.71 15.69 13.02
C LYS A 350 2.30 14.97 14.29
N ALA A 351 3.25 14.27 14.92
CA ALA A 351 3.01 13.63 16.20
C ALA A 351 2.52 14.65 17.26
N GLY A 352 1.43 14.31 17.95
CA GLY A 352 0.78 15.18 18.95
C GLY A 352 -0.25 16.14 18.36
N GLU A 353 -0.37 16.27 17.05
CA GLU A 353 -1.39 17.11 16.41
C GLU A 353 -2.79 16.56 16.66
N LYS A 354 -3.74 17.46 16.95
CA LYS A 354 -5.14 17.09 17.18
C LYS A 354 -5.82 16.78 15.86
N ILE A 355 -6.72 15.82 15.89
CA ILE A 355 -7.57 15.48 14.76
C ILE A 355 -9.03 15.87 15.05
N ALA A 356 -9.74 16.20 13.98
CA ALA A 356 -11.18 16.37 13.99
C ALA A 356 -11.81 15.35 13.03
N PHE A 357 -13.11 15.11 13.22
CA PHE A 357 -13.89 14.27 12.32
C PHE A 357 -14.94 15.12 11.61
N ALA A 358 -15.20 14.84 10.35
CA ALA A 358 -16.24 15.54 9.59
C ALA A 358 -17.17 14.54 8.91
N TYR A 359 -18.46 14.79 9.03
CA TYR A 359 -19.49 14.00 8.39
C TYR A 359 -20.65 14.91 7.97
N ASP A 360 -21.13 14.77 6.73
CA ASP A 360 -22.26 15.52 6.15
C ASP A 360 -22.17 17.03 6.31
N GLY A 361 -20.95 17.58 6.26
CA GLY A 361 -20.68 19.02 6.40
C GLY A 361 -20.54 19.52 7.84
N ASP A 362 -20.73 18.67 8.82
CA ASP A 362 -20.50 18.98 10.24
C ASP A 362 -19.15 18.49 10.70
N THR A 363 -18.47 19.26 11.54
CA THR A 363 -17.23 18.87 12.20
C THR A 363 -17.53 18.33 13.59
N LEU A 364 -17.11 17.10 13.84
CA LEU A 364 -17.24 16.42 15.11
C LEU A 364 -15.90 16.56 15.84
N THR A 365 -15.91 17.21 17.00
CA THR A 365 -14.68 17.39 17.79
C THR A 365 -14.27 16.09 18.47
N SER A 366 -12.99 15.82 18.49
CA SER A 366 -12.41 14.72 19.25
C SER A 366 -11.23 15.22 20.11
N HIS A 367 -10.87 14.44 21.12
CA HIS A 367 -9.68 14.70 21.92
C HIS A 367 -8.49 13.84 21.49
N VAL A 368 -8.61 13.17 20.35
CA VAL A 368 -7.57 12.29 19.82
C VAL A 368 -6.45 13.12 19.21
N GLN A 369 -5.23 12.75 19.54
CA GLN A 369 -4.01 13.29 18.93
C GLN A 369 -3.36 12.21 18.07
N PHE A 370 -2.76 12.64 16.97
CA PHE A 370 -2.01 11.74 16.11
C PHE A 370 -0.76 11.21 16.83
N ASN A 371 -0.69 9.88 16.90
CA ASN A 371 0.48 9.18 17.41
C ASN A 371 0.74 7.96 16.52
N PRO A 372 1.82 7.94 15.74
CA PRO A 372 2.11 6.83 14.83
C PRO A 372 2.05 5.45 15.52
N VAL A 373 1.52 4.47 14.81
CA VAL A 373 1.38 3.07 15.27
C VAL A 373 0.45 2.89 16.47
N SER A 374 -0.38 3.90 16.80
CA SER A 374 -1.38 3.82 17.87
C SER A 374 -2.77 3.42 17.34
N PHE A 375 -3.64 3.04 18.30
CA PHE A 375 -5.04 2.70 18.04
C PHE A 375 -5.91 3.53 18.95
N HIS A 376 -6.93 4.14 18.39
CA HIS A 376 -7.88 4.96 19.13
C HIS A 376 -9.30 4.50 18.86
N ASP A 377 -10.04 4.29 19.97
CA ASP A 377 -11.46 4.05 19.92
C ASP A 377 -12.19 5.39 20.10
N VAL A 378 -13.07 5.73 19.19
CA VAL A 378 -13.76 7.03 19.19
C VAL A 378 -15.27 6.82 19.21
N GLU A 379 -15.92 7.57 20.09
CA GLU A 379 -17.36 7.75 20.05
C GLU A 379 -17.63 9.14 19.47
N LEU A 380 -18.12 9.16 18.26
CA LEU A 380 -18.48 10.39 17.57
C LEU A 380 -19.94 10.70 17.86
N ASP A 381 -20.17 11.56 18.85
CA ASP A 381 -21.51 12.05 19.11
C ASP A 381 -21.90 13.04 18.01
N TYR A 382 -22.71 12.54 17.08
CA TYR A 382 -23.45 13.41 16.19
C TYR A 382 -24.55 14.08 17.04
N LYS A 383 -24.12 15.02 17.89
CA LYS A 383 -25.08 15.91 18.53
C LYS A 383 -25.86 16.57 17.42
N THR A 384 -27.14 16.29 17.38
CA THR A 384 -28.09 17.07 16.61
C THR A 384 -27.95 18.52 17.07
N PHE A 385 -27.02 19.27 16.50
CA PHE A 385 -27.13 20.72 16.56
C PHE A 385 -28.40 21.03 15.82
N LEU A 386 -29.48 21.12 16.60
CA LEU A 386 -30.71 21.65 16.06
C LEU A 386 -30.35 23.03 15.48
N PRO A 387 -30.71 23.29 14.23
CA PRO A 387 -30.47 24.58 13.66
C PRO A 387 -31.04 25.67 14.60
N THR A 388 -30.30 26.72 14.81
CA THR A 388 -30.78 27.87 15.63
C THR A 388 -31.52 28.87 14.79
N ILE A 389 -31.41 28.77 13.46
CA ILE A 389 -32.06 29.65 12.49
C ILE A 389 -32.65 28.82 11.35
N PHE A 390 -33.72 29.35 10.72
CA PHE A 390 -34.17 28.82 9.44
C PHE A 390 -33.15 29.13 8.36
N ALA A 391 -32.79 28.14 7.53
CA ALA A 391 -31.91 28.34 6.40
C ALA A 391 -32.36 27.52 5.18
N LEU A 392 -32.18 28.08 3.99
CA LEU A 392 -32.37 27.42 2.72
C LEU A 392 -31.07 27.53 1.93
N TYR A 393 -30.44 26.40 1.59
CA TYR A 393 -29.13 26.37 0.96
C TYR A 393 -29.24 26.25 -0.55
N GLN A 394 -28.20 26.71 -1.23
CA GLN A 394 -28.06 26.51 -2.68
C GLN A 394 -28.10 25.02 -3.04
N ASN A 395 -28.85 24.70 -4.08
CA ASN A 395 -28.96 23.35 -4.58
C ASN A 395 -27.65 22.86 -5.17
N HIS A 396 -27.38 21.59 -4.98
CA HIS A 396 -26.16 20.94 -5.50
C HIS A 396 -26.50 19.58 -6.13
N PRO A 397 -25.93 19.26 -7.34
CA PRO A 397 -25.16 20.16 -8.21
C PRO A 397 -25.98 21.32 -8.78
N ASN A 398 -25.34 22.43 -9.14
CA ASN A 398 -25.91 23.56 -9.87
C ASN A 398 -24.84 24.09 -10.85
N PRO A 399 -24.99 23.99 -12.19
CA PRO A 399 -26.13 23.39 -12.90
C PRO A 399 -26.32 21.90 -12.62
N PHE A 400 -27.56 21.40 -12.80
CA PHE A 400 -27.91 20.02 -12.52
C PHE A 400 -28.38 19.23 -13.76
N ASN A 401 -28.19 17.92 -13.77
CA ASN A 401 -28.62 17.04 -14.85
C ASN A 401 -28.80 15.58 -14.34
N PRO A 402 -29.98 15.00 -14.30
CA PRO A 402 -31.28 15.68 -14.20
C PRO A 402 -31.69 15.93 -12.74
N ILE A 403 -30.86 15.57 -11.75
CA ILE A 403 -31.20 15.60 -10.32
C ILE A 403 -30.37 16.64 -9.59
N THR A 404 -30.99 17.35 -8.67
CA THR A 404 -30.33 18.24 -7.71
C THR A 404 -30.90 18.06 -6.32
N THR A 405 -30.10 18.30 -5.30
CA THR A 405 -30.48 18.25 -3.89
C THR A 405 -30.60 19.66 -3.32
N ILE A 406 -31.70 19.96 -2.67
CA ILE A 406 -31.95 21.19 -1.94
C ILE A 406 -31.90 20.89 -0.45
N ARG A 407 -31.00 21.55 0.30
CA ARG A 407 -30.88 21.42 1.76
C ARG A 407 -31.57 22.59 2.45
N TYR A 408 -32.18 22.34 3.62
CA TYR A 408 -32.83 23.35 4.45
C TYR A 408 -32.80 22.97 5.92
N ASP A 409 -32.80 23.99 6.78
CA ASP A 409 -32.72 23.87 8.23
C ASP A 409 -33.99 24.41 8.89
N LEU A 410 -34.49 23.69 9.89
CA LEU A 410 -35.66 24.05 10.69
C LEU A 410 -35.24 24.10 12.17
N PRO A 411 -35.27 25.30 12.82
CA PRO A 411 -34.89 25.42 14.24
C PRO A 411 -36.00 24.97 15.20
N GLU A 412 -37.25 24.91 14.74
CA GLU A 412 -38.40 24.55 15.55
C GLU A 412 -39.38 23.66 14.80
N ASN A 413 -40.29 23.00 15.55
CA ASN A 413 -41.34 22.17 15.00
C ASN A 413 -42.39 23.04 14.32
N GLY A 414 -42.77 22.72 13.09
CA GLY A 414 -43.76 23.49 12.36
C GLY A 414 -43.99 23.03 10.94
N PRO A 415 -45.01 23.62 10.28
CA PRO A 415 -45.25 23.33 8.86
C PRO A 415 -44.16 23.97 8.02
N VAL A 416 -43.69 23.20 7.03
CA VAL A 416 -42.72 23.62 6.02
C VAL A 416 -43.21 23.24 4.64
N SER A 417 -43.05 24.14 3.67
CA SER A 417 -43.19 23.82 2.26
C SER A 417 -41.97 24.26 1.46
N ILE A 418 -41.59 23.46 0.47
CA ILE A 418 -40.56 23.79 -0.53
C ILE A 418 -41.19 23.64 -1.90
N ILE A 419 -41.23 24.74 -2.63
CA ILE A 419 -41.92 24.83 -3.90
C ILE A 419 -40.98 25.38 -4.97
N ILE A 420 -41.03 24.77 -6.15
CA ILE A 420 -40.27 25.16 -7.35
C ILE A 420 -41.15 26.07 -8.20
N TYR A 421 -40.58 27.16 -8.68
CA TYR A 421 -41.24 28.16 -9.55
C TYR A 421 -40.42 28.36 -10.83
N ASP A 422 -41.14 28.72 -11.91
CA ASP A 422 -40.52 29.25 -13.13
C ASP A 422 -40.19 30.75 -13.01
N LEU A 423 -39.61 31.32 -14.05
CA LEU A 423 -39.25 32.74 -14.12
C LEU A 423 -40.46 33.69 -14.07
N MET A 424 -41.64 33.18 -14.36
CA MET A 424 -42.92 33.96 -14.29
C MET A 424 -43.64 33.82 -12.95
N GLY A 425 -42.99 33.10 -11.97
CA GLY A 425 -43.57 32.89 -10.65
C GLY A 425 -44.64 31.81 -10.60
N ARG A 426 -44.81 31.00 -11.66
CA ARG A 426 -45.81 29.92 -11.67
C ARG A 426 -45.22 28.71 -10.94
N GLU A 427 -46.02 28.08 -10.09
CA GLU A 427 -45.65 26.87 -9.41
C GLU A 427 -45.42 25.71 -10.42
N ILE A 428 -44.28 25.09 -10.35
CA ILE A 428 -43.90 23.92 -11.14
C ILE A 428 -44.11 22.64 -10.34
N LYS A 429 -43.64 22.63 -9.09
CA LYS A 429 -43.74 21.46 -8.22
C LYS A 429 -43.60 21.81 -6.76
N THR A 430 -44.46 21.24 -5.94
CA THR A 430 -44.27 21.20 -4.49
C THR A 430 -43.40 19.97 -4.15
N LEU A 431 -42.21 20.19 -3.60
CA LEU A 431 -41.30 19.13 -3.18
C LEU A 431 -41.55 18.65 -1.75
N VAL A 432 -41.84 19.58 -0.85
CA VAL A 432 -42.16 19.35 0.56
C VAL A 432 -43.41 20.12 0.94
N LYS A 433 -44.30 19.48 1.68
CA LYS A 433 -45.48 20.12 2.31
C LYS A 433 -45.93 19.27 3.48
N GLN A 434 -45.33 19.51 4.65
CA GLN A 434 -45.61 18.70 5.86
C GLN A 434 -45.26 19.49 7.14
N VAL A 435 -45.63 18.92 8.27
CA VAL A 435 -45.13 19.36 9.57
C VAL A 435 -43.86 18.58 9.85
N SER A 436 -42.77 19.26 10.18
CA SER A 436 -41.48 18.65 10.46
C SER A 436 -40.95 19.11 11.81
N ALA A 437 -40.24 18.21 12.51
CA ALA A 437 -39.51 18.50 13.74
C ALA A 437 -38.31 19.42 13.47
N PRO A 438 -37.72 20.05 14.49
CA PRO A 438 -36.46 20.74 14.31
C PRO A 438 -35.40 19.83 13.70
N GLY A 439 -34.61 20.34 12.77
CA GLY A 439 -33.56 19.51 12.12
C GLY A 439 -33.08 20.05 10.78
N ARG A 440 -32.08 19.39 10.24
CA ARG A 440 -31.53 19.62 8.89
C ARG A 440 -32.14 18.61 7.94
N TYR A 441 -32.60 19.08 6.80
CA TYR A 441 -33.32 18.26 5.83
C TYR A 441 -32.76 18.43 4.43
N SER A 442 -32.99 17.44 3.60
CA SER A 442 -32.70 17.50 2.17
C SER A 442 -33.86 16.94 1.35
N VAL A 443 -34.08 17.49 0.17
CA VAL A 443 -35.04 16.97 -0.80
C VAL A 443 -34.46 17.02 -2.20
N ASN A 444 -34.73 15.97 -2.96
CA ASN A 444 -34.24 15.83 -4.33
C ASN A 444 -35.29 16.32 -5.33
N TRP A 445 -34.84 17.08 -6.33
CA TRP A 445 -35.65 17.44 -7.48
C TRP A 445 -35.05 16.89 -8.76
N ASN A 446 -35.85 16.19 -9.55
CA ASN A 446 -35.47 15.50 -10.76
C ASN A 446 -35.87 16.23 -12.06
N GLY A 447 -36.07 17.55 -12.04
CA GLY A 447 -36.44 18.34 -13.20
C GLY A 447 -37.81 17.98 -13.80
N ARG A 448 -38.75 17.50 -12.96
CA ARG A 448 -40.13 17.21 -13.39
C ARG A 448 -41.13 18.09 -12.65
N ASN A 449 -42.21 18.42 -13.35
CA ASN A 449 -43.33 19.17 -12.75
C ASN A 449 -44.22 18.29 -11.87
N GLN A 450 -45.27 18.84 -11.30
CA GLN A 450 -46.23 18.17 -10.43
C GLN A 450 -46.90 16.95 -11.09
N PHE A 451 -47.01 16.94 -12.42
CA PHE A 451 -47.59 15.85 -13.22
C PHE A 451 -46.58 14.83 -13.72
N GLY A 452 -45.34 14.93 -13.25
CA GLY A 452 -44.26 14.01 -13.65
C GLY A 452 -43.64 14.28 -15.04
N LYS A 453 -44.10 15.34 -15.74
CA LYS A 453 -43.57 15.69 -17.06
C LYS A 453 -42.24 16.43 -16.92
N GLN A 454 -41.26 16.07 -17.75
CA GLN A 454 -39.96 16.74 -17.84
C GLN A 454 -40.20 18.25 -18.23
N ILE A 455 -39.56 19.15 -17.53
CA ILE A 455 -39.58 20.57 -17.83
C ILE A 455 -38.44 20.96 -18.77
N ALA A 456 -38.52 22.09 -19.40
CA ALA A 456 -37.49 22.62 -20.27
C ALA A 456 -36.19 22.92 -19.47
N SER A 457 -35.05 22.90 -20.14
CA SER A 457 -33.82 23.43 -19.56
C SER A 457 -33.95 24.92 -19.37
N GLY A 458 -33.54 25.43 -18.20
CA GLY A 458 -33.69 26.85 -17.87
C GLY A 458 -33.40 27.12 -16.41
N MET A 459 -33.66 28.38 -16.02
CA MET A 459 -33.54 28.82 -14.64
C MET A 459 -34.87 28.64 -13.91
N TYR A 460 -34.81 28.14 -12.71
CA TYR A 460 -35.94 27.94 -11.80
C TYR A 460 -35.57 28.49 -10.43
N PHE A 461 -36.57 28.94 -9.70
CA PHE A 461 -36.45 29.38 -8.31
C PHE A 461 -37.07 28.32 -7.40
N TYR A 462 -36.57 28.22 -6.20
CA TYR A 462 -37.26 27.49 -5.15
C TYR A 462 -37.36 28.35 -3.90
N ARG A 463 -38.42 28.14 -3.17
CA ARG A 463 -38.73 28.90 -1.96
C ARG A 463 -39.12 27.95 -0.85
N MET A 464 -38.57 28.18 0.33
CA MET A 464 -39.01 27.56 1.56
C MET A 464 -39.97 28.51 2.27
N GLU A 465 -41.12 28.00 2.67
CA GLU A 465 -42.12 28.73 3.42
C GLU A 465 -42.38 28.03 4.75
N THR A 466 -42.29 28.78 5.83
CA THR A 466 -42.67 28.40 7.18
C THR A 466 -43.43 29.59 7.81
N PRO A 467 -44.09 29.44 9.00
CA PRO A 467 -44.75 30.58 9.65
C PRO A 467 -43.82 31.75 9.98
N LYS A 468 -42.50 31.50 10.09
CA LYS A 468 -41.53 32.51 10.53
C LYS A 468 -40.41 32.77 9.50
N PHE A 469 -40.42 32.10 8.36
CA PHE A 469 -39.40 32.27 7.32
C PHE A 469 -40.00 32.10 5.94
N GLN A 470 -39.71 33.07 5.05
CA GLN A 470 -40.07 33.02 3.62
C GLN A 470 -38.91 33.42 2.75
#